data_5d03f7bf084d974fcc02cde02cb980e9
#
_entry.id   5d03f7bf084d974fcc02cde02cb980e9
#
_cell.length_a   1.000
_cell.length_b   1.000
_cell.length_c   1.000
_cell.angle_alpha   90.00
_cell.angle_beta   90.00
_cell.angle_gamma   90.00
#
_symmetry.space_group_name_H-M   'P 1'
#
loop_
_entity.id
_entity.type
_entity.pdbx_description
1 polymer ?
#
loop_
_entity_poly.entity_id
_entity_poly.type
_entity_poly.pdbx_seq_one_letter_code
_entity_poly.pdbx_strand_id
1 'polypeptide(L)'
;MSLRRYHAARWDEPLIHQIGAPGRRGQHFPLADSTGLVPAGLQRTSPPDLPELSEPEVLNHFLRLSQETMGMIGVSLFGTCTMKYNPRVGEQAARRLAGVHPAQPAETMQGMLAAVHGLDLMLRSLSGMDRFTFQAAGGADAAWTQAVITRAFHAARGQRQQRTKIITSLQSHPCNPATAATAGFEVITLPLGENGYPSLDMLKAAIGPDTAALMINNPDDMGVYNPEIMEWVRLVKQAGALAFYDHANFNGVMTKIRARDLGFDACMFMLHKTFGVSKGGGGPAVGAYGCTAELAPFMPGPLVVEDSGTYRLETPPQQAAKVREYLGNLQQVFKAYAWTRAMGAEGLAEASDLSVLLNNYMEKRLLTLRGVTRSHPEQTSPRLEMTRYSLGILFEDTGVSAVDVQNRMADFGIDAFWLSHEPWIVPQPFTPEAGEMWSREDIDYWIDVLAHVIDEAYRDPERVRSAPHNQVVAKLSDRDINDPANWATTWAAWQRKQG
;
A
#
# COMPACT_ATOMS: atom_id res chain seq x y z
N MET A 1 -31.36 -4.38 -4.72
CA MET A 1 -30.99 -5.38 -3.66
C MET A 1 -31.42 -4.83 -2.30
N SER A 2 -31.76 -5.65 -1.30
CA SER A 2 -32.04 -5.13 0.04
C SER A 2 -30.72 -4.77 0.71
N LEU A 3 -30.61 -3.54 1.25
CA LEU A 3 -29.41 -3.10 1.96
C LEU A 3 -29.26 -3.87 3.28
N ARG A 4 -28.01 -4.23 3.61
CA ARG A 4 -27.68 -4.88 4.89
C ARG A 4 -27.91 -3.89 6.03
N ARG A 5 -28.31 -4.40 7.18
CA ARG A 5 -28.38 -3.63 8.43
C ARG A 5 -27.18 -4.02 9.27
N TYR A 6 -26.13 -3.21 9.18
CA TYR A 6 -24.97 -3.41 10.00
C TYR A 6 -25.07 -2.61 11.31
N HIS A 7 -24.74 -3.25 12.42
CA HIS A 7 -24.56 -2.61 13.72
C HIS A 7 -23.32 -3.22 14.38
N ALA A 8 -22.41 -2.37 14.82
CA ALA A 8 -21.31 -2.80 15.68
C ALA A 8 -21.89 -3.21 17.05
N ALA A 9 -21.30 -4.22 17.68
CA ALA A 9 -21.56 -4.49 19.10
C ALA A 9 -21.05 -3.30 19.93
N ARG A 10 -21.70 -2.99 21.04
CA ARG A 10 -21.25 -1.96 21.96
C ARG A 10 -21.12 -2.57 23.36
N TRP A 11 -19.90 -2.65 23.85
CA TRP A 11 -19.55 -3.26 25.11
C TRP A 11 -19.15 -2.24 26.19
N ASP A 12 -18.89 -0.97 25.79
CA ASP A 12 -18.28 0.05 26.64
C ASP A 12 -17.00 -0.50 27.32
N GLU A 13 -16.20 -1.22 26.54
CA GLU A 13 -15.03 -1.94 27.02
C GLU A 13 -13.97 -0.95 27.52
N PRO A 14 -13.53 -1.03 28.81
CA PRO A 14 -12.54 -0.12 29.35
C PRO A 14 -11.15 -0.39 28.76
N LEU A 15 -10.20 0.51 29.01
CA LEU A 15 -8.81 0.25 28.66
C LEU A 15 -8.30 -0.97 29.44
N ILE A 16 -7.43 -1.79 28.81
CA ILE A 16 -6.89 -3.00 29.46
C ILE A 16 -6.19 -2.71 30.80
N HIS A 17 -5.61 -1.52 30.94
CA HIS A 17 -4.98 -1.06 32.19
C HIS A 17 -5.97 -0.71 33.31
N GLN A 18 -7.26 -0.62 33.02
CA GLN A 18 -8.30 -0.32 34.00
C GLN A 18 -8.98 -1.57 34.55
N ILE A 19 -8.67 -2.75 34.00
CA ILE A 19 -9.22 -4.04 34.43
C ILE A 19 -8.15 -4.88 35.11
N GLY A 20 -8.59 -5.90 35.83
CA GLY A 20 -7.70 -6.78 36.58
C GLY A 20 -7.75 -6.53 38.09
N ALA A 21 -7.02 -7.32 38.83
CA ALA A 21 -6.88 -7.18 40.28
C ALA A 21 -5.55 -7.77 40.74
N PRO A 22 -4.94 -7.21 41.84
CA PRO A 22 -3.71 -7.74 42.37
C PRO A 22 -3.79 -9.23 42.70
N GLY A 23 -2.77 -9.99 42.32
CA GLY A 23 -2.70 -11.44 42.49
C GLY A 23 -3.35 -12.27 41.39
N ARG A 24 -4.04 -11.67 40.42
CA ARG A 24 -4.52 -12.41 39.24
C ARG A 24 -3.36 -12.82 38.35
N ARG A 25 -3.40 -14.05 37.84
CA ARG A 25 -2.34 -14.60 37.03
C ARG A 25 -2.92 -15.20 35.77
N GLY A 26 -2.16 -15.07 34.69
CA GLY A 26 -2.38 -15.82 33.46
C GLY A 26 -1.89 -17.27 33.59
N GLN A 27 -1.48 -17.85 32.49
CA GLN A 27 -0.96 -19.20 32.47
C GLN A 27 0.42 -19.27 33.17
N HIS A 28 0.60 -20.26 34.03
CA HIS A 28 1.87 -20.49 34.72
C HIS A 28 2.80 -21.31 33.82
N PHE A 29 3.84 -20.67 33.29
CA PHE A 29 4.95 -21.38 32.68
C PHE A 29 6.12 -21.46 33.67
N PRO A 30 6.91 -22.58 33.67
CA PRO A 30 8.18 -22.58 34.35
C PRO A 30 9.05 -21.43 33.81
N LEU A 31 9.47 -20.52 34.67
CA LEU A 31 10.40 -19.46 34.28
C LEU A 31 11.78 -20.10 34.08
N ALA A 32 12.41 -19.84 32.95
CA ALA A 32 13.82 -20.10 32.79
C ALA A 32 14.61 -19.22 33.77
N ASP A 33 15.68 -19.80 34.35
CA ASP A 33 16.59 -18.98 35.16
C ASP A 33 17.27 -17.94 34.27
N SER A 34 16.86 -16.68 34.42
CA SER A 34 17.42 -15.55 33.70
C SER A 34 18.51 -14.82 34.49
N THR A 35 18.93 -15.35 35.63
CA THR A 35 19.95 -14.76 36.49
C THR A 35 21.25 -14.60 35.72
N GLY A 36 21.72 -13.35 35.61
CA GLY A 36 22.96 -13.03 34.88
C GLY A 36 22.83 -12.80 33.38
N LEU A 37 21.66 -13.02 32.77
CA LEU A 37 21.44 -12.75 31.33
C LEU A 37 21.37 -11.25 31.02
N VAL A 38 20.91 -10.46 32.00
CA VAL A 38 20.83 -8.99 31.86
C VAL A 38 21.89 -8.35 32.78
N PRO A 39 22.81 -7.52 32.26
CA PRO A 39 23.75 -6.79 33.10
C PRO A 39 23.06 -5.98 34.17
N ALA A 40 23.61 -5.93 35.40
CA ALA A 40 22.98 -5.30 36.56
C ALA A 40 22.56 -3.84 36.32
N GLY A 41 23.35 -3.06 35.55
CA GLY A 41 23.04 -1.67 35.21
C GLY A 41 21.89 -1.50 34.19
N LEU A 42 21.43 -2.59 33.56
CA LEU A 42 20.32 -2.59 32.61
C LEU A 42 19.07 -3.28 33.19
N GLN A 43 19.16 -3.80 34.40
CA GLN A 43 18.02 -4.43 35.07
C GLN A 43 17.05 -3.35 35.58
N ARG A 44 15.75 -3.64 35.45
CA ARG A 44 14.72 -2.81 36.05
C ARG A 44 14.78 -2.90 37.57
N THR A 45 14.57 -1.79 38.26
CA THR A 45 14.48 -1.75 39.72
C THR A 45 13.10 -2.16 40.25
N SER A 46 12.08 -2.10 39.37
CA SER A 46 10.70 -2.52 39.66
C SER A 46 10.10 -3.19 38.44
N PRO A 47 9.12 -4.08 38.61
CA PRO A 47 8.34 -4.62 37.49
C PRO A 47 7.68 -3.51 36.68
N PRO A 48 7.41 -3.73 35.37
CA PRO A 48 6.58 -2.77 34.61
C PRO A 48 5.18 -2.70 35.21
N ASP A 49 4.58 -1.50 35.16
CA ASP A 49 3.19 -1.27 35.58
C ASP A 49 2.22 -1.87 34.53
N LEU A 50 1.99 -3.16 34.64
CA LEU A 50 1.06 -3.92 33.78
C LEU A 50 -0.12 -4.42 34.63
N PRO A 51 -1.33 -4.48 34.06
CA PRO A 51 -2.49 -5.01 34.77
C PRO A 51 -2.31 -6.51 35.04
N GLU A 52 -2.71 -6.95 36.21
CA GLU A 52 -2.71 -8.38 36.57
C GLU A 52 -4.04 -9.01 36.13
N LEU A 53 -3.99 -9.81 35.05
CA LEU A 53 -5.13 -10.39 34.36
C LEU A 53 -4.96 -11.88 34.18
N SER A 54 -6.06 -12.62 34.18
CA SER A 54 -6.09 -13.99 33.71
C SER A 54 -6.14 -14.05 32.18
N GLU A 55 -5.74 -15.18 31.58
CA GLU A 55 -5.81 -15.40 30.14
C GLU A 55 -7.24 -15.19 29.57
N PRO A 56 -8.32 -15.71 30.21
CA PRO A 56 -9.68 -15.45 29.74
C PRO A 56 -10.06 -13.97 29.75
N GLU A 57 -9.60 -13.19 30.74
CA GLU A 57 -9.88 -11.74 30.79
C GLU A 57 -9.23 -11.01 29.61
N VAL A 58 -7.96 -11.32 29.33
CA VAL A 58 -7.25 -10.74 28.19
C VAL A 58 -7.93 -11.13 26.86
N LEU A 59 -8.24 -12.42 26.69
CA LEU A 59 -8.91 -12.91 25.47
C LEU A 59 -10.28 -12.24 25.28
N ASN A 60 -11.11 -12.22 26.32
CA ASN A 60 -12.45 -11.63 26.26
C ASN A 60 -12.40 -10.14 25.98
N HIS A 61 -11.46 -9.40 26.57
CA HIS A 61 -11.26 -7.97 26.29
C HIS A 61 -11.03 -7.73 24.79
N PHE A 62 -10.06 -8.41 24.18
CA PHE A 62 -9.79 -8.22 22.76
C PHE A 62 -10.87 -8.79 21.85
N LEU A 63 -11.60 -9.84 22.25
CA LEU A 63 -12.77 -10.33 21.49
C LEU A 63 -13.90 -9.30 21.47
N ARG A 64 -14.20 -8.64 22.61
CA ARG A 64 -15.20 -7.56 22.63
C ARG A 64 -14.78 -6.39 21.76
N LEU A 65 -13.53 -5.91 21.88
CA LEU A 65 -13.02 -4.87 21.00
C LEU A 65 -13.11 -5.26 19.51
N SER A 66 -12.86 -6.52 19.18
CA SER A 66 -13.00 -6.99 17.80
C SER A 66 -14.45 -6.97 17.28
N GLN A 67 -15.42 -7.15 18.15
CA GLN A 67 -16.85 -7.06 17.80
C GLN A 67 -17.34 -5.61 17.65
N GLU A 68 -16.64 -4.67 18.25
CA GLU A 68 -16.91 -3.23 18.14
C GLU A 68 -16.44 -2.66 16.79
N THR A 69 -15.72 -3.42 15.99
CA THR A 69 -15.22 -3.02 14.68
C THR A 69 -15.83 -3.89 13.57
N MET A 70 -15.98 -3.33 12.39
CA MET A 70 -16.39 -4.09 11.21
C MET A 70 -15.38 -5.17 10.82
N GLY A 71 -14.10 -4.92 11.08
CA GLY A 71 -13.02 -5.82 10.71
C GLY A 71 -12.95 -6.00 9.18
N MET A 72 -12.79 -7.26 8.74
CA MET A 72 -12.64 -7.61 7.32
C MET A 72 -13.91 -8.21 6.70
N ILE A 73 -15.08 -8.00 7.31
CA ILE A 73 -16.35 -8.55 6.81
C ILE A 73 -17.10 -7.60 5.87
N GLY A 74 -16.65 -6.35 5.78
CA GLY A 74 -17.24 -5.36 4.89
C GLY A 74 -16.79 -5.52 3.43
N VAL A 75 -17.53 -4.91 2.51
CA VAL A 75 -17.10 -4.77 1.11
C VAL A 75 -16.11 -3.62 1.03
N SER A 76 -14.90 -3.91 0.57
CA SER A 76 -13.78 -2.97 0.53
C SER A 76 -13.28 -2.81 -0.90
N LEU A 77 -13.76 -1.79 -1.59
CA LEU A 77 -13.26 -1.40 -2.92
C LEU A 77 -12.22 -0.27 -2.76
N PHE A 78 -11.13 -0.58 -2.08
CA PHE A 78 -10.11 0.39 -1.73
C PHE A 78 -9.22 0.71 -2.93
N GLY A 79 -9.45 1.85 -3.56
CA GLY A 79 -8.75 2.29 -4.76
C GLY A 79 -7.32 2.80 -4.51
N THR A 80 -6.58 2.99 -5.60
CA THR A 80 -5.12 3.20 -5.69
C THR A 80 -4.28 2.09 -5.03
N CYS A 81 -4.94 1.08 -4.51
CA CYS A 81 -4.33 -0.04 -3.80
C CYS A 81 -5.14 -1.29 -4.06
N THR A 82 -4.81 -2.07 -5.06
CA THR A 82 -5.43 -3.38 -5.32
C THR A 82 -5.20 -4.34 -4.14
N MET A 83 -5.74 -4.00 -2.98
CA MET A 83 -5.56 -4.79 -1.76
C MET A 83 -6.47 -6.01 -1.79
N LYS A 84 -5.92 -7.14 -2.21
CA LYS A 84 -6.63 -8.39 -2.36
C LYS A 84 -6.87 -9.12 -1.04
N TYR A 85 -7.81 -10.05 -1.10
CA TYR A 85 -7.95 -11.07 -0.08
C TYR A 85 -6.63 -11.86 0.07
N ASN A 86 -6.19 -12.07 1.31
CA ASN A 86 -5.04 -12.89 1.62
C ASN A 86 -5.48 -14.37 1.76
N PRO A 87 -5.16 -15.25 0.79
CA PRO A 87 -5.55 -16.65 0.85
C PRO A 87 -4.98 -17.35 2.09
N ARG A 88 -5.84 -18.03 2.84
CA ARG A 88 -5.44 -18.67 4.13
C ARG A 88 -4.36 -19.74 3.98
N VAL A 89 -4.26 -20.37 2.82
CA VAL A 89 -3.17 -21.32 2.52
C VAL A 89 -1.80 -20.63 2.58
N GLY A 90 -1.71 -19.35 2.24
CA GLY A 90 -0.49 -18.56 2.36
C GLY A 90 0.01 -18.46 3.81
N GLU A 91 -0.90 -18.37 4.79
CA GLU A 91 -0.55 -18.35 6.22
C GLU A 91 0.09 -19.68 6.66
N GLN A 92 -0.42 -20.81 6.17
CA GLN A 92 0.15 -22.12 6.48
C GLN A 92 1.55 -22.27 5.87
N ALA A 93 1.76 -21.78 4.65
CA ALA A 93 3.07 -21.79 4.02
C ALA A 93 4.07 -20.91 4.80
N ALA A 94 3.66 -19.70 5.19
CA ALA A 94 4.51 -18.77 5.93
C ALA A 94 4.91 -19.29 7.33
N ARG A 95 4.05 -20.04 8.02
CA ARG A 95 4.37 -20.64 9.33
C ARG A 95 5.57 -21.58 9.30
N ARG A 96 5.87 -22.19 8.15
CA ARG A 96 7.06 -23.05 7.99
C ARG A 96 8.38 -22.29 8.14
N LEU A 97 8.35 -20.96 8.03
CA LEU A 97 9.51 -20.09 8.20
C LEU A 97 9.76 -19.68 9.66
N ALA A 98 8.92 -20.07 10.60
CA ALA A 98 9.03 -19.66 12.00
C ALA A 98 10.36 -20.09 12.66
N GLY A 99 10.97 -21.16 12.16
CA GLY A 99 12.26 -21.67 12.64
C GLY A 99 13.49 -21.10 11.90
N VAL A 100 13.30 -20.19 10.94
CA VAL A 100 14.42 -19.62 10.16
C VAL A 100 15.03 -18.44 10.91
N HIS A 101 16.35 -18.43 11.03
CA HIS A 101 17.11 -17.34 11.63
C HIS A 101 18.05 -16.69 10.60
N PRO A 102 18.16 -15.33 10.52
CA PRO A 102 18.99 -14.66 9.54
C PRO A 102 20.48 -15.05 9.56
N ALA A 103 21.01 -15.43 10.72
CA ALA A 103 22.39 -15.89 10.86
C ALA A 103 22.56 -17.40 10.60
N GLN A 104 21.51 -18.11 10.21
CA GLN A 104 21.57 -19.53 9.89
C GLN A 104 22.37 -19.75 8.60
N PRO A 105 23.23 -20.81 8.51
CA PRO A 105 23.95 -21.09 7.28
C PRO A 105 23.04 -21.35 6.09
N ALA A 106 23.37 -20.80 4.93
CA ALA A 106 22.55 -20.90 3.70
C ALA A 106 22.26 -22.35 3.29
N GLU A 107 23.18 -23.26 3.56
CA GLU A 107 23.04 -24.70 3.26
C GLU A 107 21.85 -25.35 3.98
N THR A 108 21.46 -24.81 5.12
CA THR A 108 20.32 -25.30 5.92
C THR A 108 18.99 -24.67 5.51
N MET A 109 19.00 -23.69 4.58
CA MET A 109 17.84 -22.90 4.17
C MET A 109 17.51 -23.02 2.67
N GLN A 110 18.03 -24.02 2.00
CA GLN A 110 17.97 -24.14 0.53
C GLN A 110 16.54 -24.06 -0.03
N GLY A 111 15.56 -24.69 0.59
CA GLY A 111 14.16 -24.62 0.16
C GLY A 111 13.55 -23.21 0.28
N MET A 112 13.91 -22.47 1.32
CA MET A 112 13.51 -21.08 1.50
C MET A 112 14.15 -20.18 0.42
N LEU A 113 15.46 -20.31 0.23
CA LEU A 113 16.20 -19.54 -0.76
C LEU A 113 15.70 -19.83 -2.18
N ALA A 114 15.38 -21.09 -2.48
CA ALA A 114 14.78 -21.49 -3.76
C ALA A 114 13.42 -20.79 -4.01
N ALA A 115 12.58 -20.64 -2.99
CA ALA A 115 11.30 -19.95 -3.13
C ALA A 115 11.47 -18.44 -3.34
N VAL A 116 12.41 -17.81 -2.63
CA VAL A 116 12.76 -16.39 -2.85
C VAL A 116 13.30 -16.16 -4.25
N HIS A 117 14.23 -16.99 -4.71
CA HIS A 117 14.76 -16.94 -6.08
C HIS A 117 13.66 -17.22 -7.11
N GLY A 118 12.76 -18.17 -6.83
CA GLY A 118 11.63 -18.47 -7.71
C GLY A 118 10.70 -17.26 -7.91
N LEU A 119 10.42 -16.50 -6.85
CA LEU A 119 9.65 -15.26 -6.97
C LEU A 119 10.43 -14.19 -7.77
N ASP A 120 11.73 -14.03 -7.54
CA ASP A 120 12.58 -13.15 -8.35
C ASP A 120 12.46 -13.46 -9.84
N LEU A 121 12.56 -14.75 -10.24
CA LEU A 121 12.40 -15.17 -11.63
C LEU A 121 11.01 -14.86 -12.21
N MET A 122 9.94 -15.07 -11.43
CA MET A 122 8.59 -14.73 -11.87
C MET A 122 8.42 -13.23 -12.10
N LEU A 123 8.93 -12.40 -11.19
CA LEU A 123 8.84 -10.94 -11.32
C LEU A 123 9.70 -10.42 -12.48
N ARG A 124 10.86 -11.03 -12.74
CA ARG A 124 11.65 -10.75 -13.96
C ARG A 124 10.84 -11.04 -15.22
N SER A 125 10.14 -12.17 -15.28
CA SER A 125 9.30 -12.51 -16.42
C SER A 125 8.18 -11.47 -16.63
N LEU A 126 7.54 -11.00 -15.55
CA LEU A 126 6.46 -10.03 -15.61
C LEU A 126 6.92 -8.61 -15.97
N SER A 127 8.14 -8.23 -15.62
CA SER A 127 8.65 -6.87 -15.79
C SER A 127 9.68 -6.68 -16.88
N GLY A 128 10.37 -7.77 -17.26
CA GLY A 128 11.56 -7.74 -18.11
C GLY A 128 12.83 -7.24 -17.39
N MET A 129 12.79 -7.00 -16.09
CA MET A 129 13.96 -6.63 -15.31
C MET A 129 14.88 -7.82 -15.07
N ASP A 130 16.15 -7.54 -14.73
CA ASP A 130 17.18 -8.57 -14.60
C ASP A 130 17.32 -9.11 -13.18
N ARG A 131 16.89 -8.34 -12.14
CA ARG A 131 17.03 -8.73 -10.74
C ARG A 131 16.01 -8.03 -9.85
N PHE A 132 15.55 -8.73 -8.79
CA PHE A 132 14.69 -8.18 -7.74
C PHE A 132 15.30 -8.33 -6.34
N THR A 133 14.98 -7.38 -5.45
CA THR A 133 15.17 -7.45 -4.00
C THR A 133 13.83 -7.27 -3.30
N PHE A 134 13.68 -7.88 -2.11
CA PHE A 134 12.46 -7.84 -1.31
C PHE A 134 12.65 -7.09 0.01
N GLN A 135 13.71 -6.31 0.14
CA GLN A 135 14.01 -5.57 1.38
C GLN A 135 13.02 -4.43 1.65
N ALA A 136 12.37 -3.89 0.63
CA ALA A 136 11.40 -2.82 0.82
C ALA A 136 10.19 -3.29 1.64
N ALA A 137 9.83 -2.53 2.68
CA ALA A 137 8.63 -2.80 3.49
C ALA A 137 7.34 -2.29 2.84
N GLY A 138 7.45 -1.49 1.79
CA GLY A 138 6.32 -0.90 1.08
C GLY A 138 6.76 0.00 -0.05
N GLY A 139 5.81 0.77 -0.62
CA GLY A 139 6.06 1.66 -1.76
C GLY A 139 7.11 2.72 -1.48
N ALA A 140 7.03 3.37 -0.33
CA ALA A 140 7.99 4.40 0.06
C ALA A 140 9.43 3.85 0.15
N ASP A 141 9.62 2.67 0.73
CA ASP A 141 10.95 2.05 0.79
C ASP A 141 11.48 1.66 -0.60
N ALA A 142 10.62 1.19 -1.50
CA ALA A 142 11.01 0.83 -2.86
C ALA A 142 11.34 2.08 -3.70
N ALA A 143 10.54 3.15 -3.58
CA ALA A 143 10.83 4.43 -4.22
C ALA A 143 12.10 5.07 -3.66
N TRP A 144 12.32 5.01 -2.34
CA TRP A 144 13.57 5.45 -1.71
C TRP A 144 14.77 4.63 -2.20
N THR A 145 14.60 3.32 -2.36
CA THR A 145 15.62 2.43 -2.95
C THR A 145 16.02 2.93 -4.33
N GLN A 146 15.07 3.28 -5.20
CA GLN A 146 15.37 3.87 -6.49
C GLN A 146 16.15 5.17 -6.36
N ALA A 147 15.73 6.08 -5.48
CA ALA A 147 16.38 7.38 -5.33
C ALA A 147 17.84 7.24 -4.87
N VAL A 148 18.14 6.36 -3.90
CA VAL A 148 19.52 6.13 -3.44
C VAL A 148 20.38 5.41 -4.48
N ILE A 149 19.80 4.45 -5.24
CA ILE A 149 20.50 3.81 -6.36
C ILE A 149 20.79 4.83 -7.47
N THR A 150 19.85 5.71 -7.79
CA THR A 150 20.07 6.80 -8.76
C THR A 150 21.27 7.66 -8.35
N ARG A 151 21.35 8.03 -7.08
CA ARG A 151 22.48 8.80 -6.55
C ARG A 151 23.80 8.06 -6.65
N ALA A 152 23.85 6.78 -6.26
CA ALA A 152 25.04 5.95 -6.32
C ALA A 152 25.50 5.72 -7.77
N PHE A 153 24.57 5.46 -8.66
CA PHE A 153 24.80 5.28 -10.09
C PHE A 153 25.47 6.50 -10.74
N HIS A 154 24.92 7.70 -10.51
CA HIS A 154 25.53 8.93 -11.03
C HIS A 154 26.83 9.28 -10.32
N ALA A 155 26.96 8.98 -9.03
CA ALA A 155 28.23 9.17 -8.30
C ALA A 155 29.36 8.28 -8.88
N ALA A 156 29.07 7.02 -9.18
CA ALA A 156 30.03 6.09 -9.81
C ALA A 156 30.50 6.57 -11.20
N ARG A 157 29.75 7.46 -11.86
CA ARG A 157 30.07 8.09 -13.14
C ARG A 157 30.69 9.49 -13.00
N GLY A 158 31.01 9.93 -11.78
CA GLY A 158 31.52 11.27 -11.50
C GLY A 158 30.49 12.40 -11.66
N GLN A 159 29.21 12.07 -11.78
CA GLN A 159 28.12 13.02 -12.09
C GLN A 159 27.29 13.44 -10.86
N ARG A 160 27.72 13.10 -9.64
CA ARG A 160 26.95 13.34 -8.40
C ARG A 160 26.51 14.79 -8.23
N GLN A 161 27.37 15.74 -8.57
CA GLN A 161 27.11 17.17 -8.42
C GLN A 161 26.30 17.75 -9.59
N GLN A 162 26.30 17.06 -10.72
CA GLN A 162 25.58 17.47 -11.92
C GLN A 162 24.14 16.95 -11.93
N ARG A 163 23.93 15.68 -11.56
CA ARG A 163 22.63 14.99 -11.61
C ARG A 163 21.87 15.17 -10.30
N THR A 164 21.16 16.28 -10.16
CA THR A 164 20.56 16.73 -8.90
C THR A 164 19.04 16.75 -8.90
N LYS A 165 18.38 16.56 -10.06
CA LYS A 165 16.94 16.70 -10.19
C LYS A 165 16.25 15.36 -10.50
N ILE A 166 15.11 15.13 -9.86
CA ILE A 166 14.18 14.05 -10.20
C ILE A 166 12.85 14.66 -10.66
N ILE A 167 12.39 14.18 -11.81
CA ILE A 167 11.09 14.58 -12.39
C ILE A 167 10.03 13.59 -11.97
N THR A 168 8.85 14.08 -11.59
CA THR A 168 7.64 13.30 -11.32
C THR A 168 6.42 14.05 -11.84
N SER A 169 5.22 13.45 -11.77
CA SER A 169 3.96 14.13 -12.09
C SER A 169 3.14 14.43 -10.84
N LEU A 170 2.23 15.39 -10.92
CA LEU A 170 1.31 15.73 -9.83
C LEU A 170 0.42 14.55 -9.42
N GLN A 171 0.19 13.59 -10.32
CA GLN A 171 -0.59 12.37 -10.07
C GLN A 171 0.27 11.13 -9.77
N SER A 172 1.57 11.29 -9.61
CA SER A 172 2.40 10.25 -9.02
C SER A 172 2.06 10.08 -7.55
N HIS A 173 2.11 8.83 -7.08
CA HIS A 173 1.95 8.56 -5.65
C HIS A 173 2.91 9.44 -4.83
N PRO A 174 2.46 10.07 -3.72
CA PRO A 174 3.26 11.02 -2.93
C PRO A 174 4.61 10.46 -2.43
N CYS A 175 4.78 9.14 -2.37
CA CYS A 175 6.07 8.54 -2.01
C CYS A 175 7.17 8.84 -3.04
N ASN A 176 6.86 9.05 -4.31
CA ASN A 176 7.87 9.33 -5.33
C ASN A 176 8.57 10.68 -5.09
N PRO A 177 7.86 11.83 -5.01
CA PRO A 177 8.50 13.10 -4.69
C PRO A 177 9.12 13.13 -3.28
N ALA A 178 8.44 12.56 -2.28
CA ALA A 178 8.91 12.61 -0.89
C ALA A 178 10.23 11.84 -0.70
N THR A 179 10.36 10.65 -1.27
CA THR A 179 11.59 9.84 -1.17
C THR A 179 12.72 10.41 -2.00
N ALA A 180 12.43 11.00 -3.15
CA ALA A 180 13.43 11.74 -3.95
C ALA A 180 14.00 12.93 -3.16
N ALA A 181 13.14 13.73 -2.53
CA ALA A 181 13.57 14.84 -1.66
C ALA A 181 14.38 14.34 -0.45
N THR A 182 13.94 13.27 0.21
CA THR A 182 14.65 12.63 1.34
C THR A 182 16.04 12.14 0.93
N ALA A 183 16.18 11.62 -0.29
CA ALA A 183 17.49 11.24 -0.85
C ALA A 183 18.33 12.45 -1.28
N GLY A 184 17.84 13.69 -1.11
CA GLY A 184 18.54 14.95 -1.36
C GLY A 184 18.53 15.39 -2.82
N PHE A 185 17.51 15.02 -3.60
CA PHE A 185 17.26 15.57 -4.93
C PHE A 185 16.32 16.78 -4.87
N GLU A 186 16.49 17.70 -5.78
CA GLU A 186 15.45 18.66 -6.15
C GLU A 186 14.36 17.93 -6.93
N VAL A 187 13.10 18.17 -6.60
CA VAL A 187 11.96 17.49 -7.24
C VAL A 187 11.24 18.45 -8.16
N ILE A 188 11.10 18.07 -9.41
CA ILE A 188 10.30 18.77 -10.41
C ILE A 188 8.99 18.01 -10.59
N THR A 189 7.89 18.57 -10.09
CA THR A 189 6.55 17.99 -10.24
C THR A 189 5.85 18.62 -11.44
N LEU A 190 5.60 17.83 -12.48
CA LEU A 190 4.90 18.29 -13.67
C LEU A 190 3.40 18.44 -13.40
N PRO A 191 2.78 19.59 -13.74
CA PRO A 191 1.34 19.76 -13.64
C PRO A 191 0.61 18.91 -14.68
N LEU A 192 -0.69 18.70 -14.48
CA LEU A 192 -1.52 17.95 -15.42
C LEU A 192 -1.93 18.84 -16.62
N GLY A 193 -2.04 18.22 -17.78
CA GLY A 193 -2.75 18.77 -18.92
C GLY A 193 -4.27 18.49 -18.85
N GLU A 194 -5.00 19.00 -19.82
CA GLU A 194 -6.47 18.84 -19.93
C GLU A 194 -6.89 17.36 -20.03
N ASN A 195 -6.03 16.52 -20.61
CA ASN A 195 -6.25 15.07 -20.74
C ASN A 195 -5.91 14.26 -19.47
N GLY A 196 -5.54 14.91 -18.36
CA GLY A 196 -5.31 14.28 -17.08
C GLY A 196 -3.88 13.76 -16.84
N TYR A 197 -2.97 13.97 -17.78
CA TYR A 197 -1.53 13.70 -17.59
C TYR A 197 -0.69 14.88 -18.12
N PRO A 198 0.56 15.07 -17.68
CA PRO A 198 1.39 16.18 -18.16
C PRO A 198 1.70 16.00 -19.65
N SER A 199 1.78 17.11 -20.39
CA SER A 199 2.12 17.06 -21.82
C SER A 199 3.59 16.71 -22.05
N LEU A 200 3.88 16.20 -23.25
CA LEU A 200 5.24 15.90 -23.68
C LEU A 200 6.12 17.17 -23.69
N ASP A 201 5.55 18.33 -23.98
CA ASP A 201 6.29 19.60 -24.01
C ASP A 201 6.64 20.08 -22.60
N MET A 202 5.78 19.83 -21.60
CA MET A 202 6.14 20.07 -20.20
C MET A 202 7.34 19.20 -19.77
N LEU A 203 7.35 17.92 -20.18
CA LEU A 203 8.48 17.04 -19.90
C LEU A 203 9.76 17.54 -20.58
N LYS A 204 9.71 17.91 -21.86
CA LYS A 204 10.86 18.45 -22.60
C LYS A 204 11.43 19.72 -21.95
N ALA A 205 10.55 20.57 -21.44
CA ALA A 205 10.97 21.79 -20.74
C ALA A 205 11.64 21.51 -19.38
N ALA A 206 11.27 20.42 -18.73
CA ALA A 206 11.82 20.02 -17.43
C ALA A 206 13.14 19.20 -17.52
N ILE A 207 13.38 18.52 -18.65
CA ILE A 207 14.58 17.72 -18.85
C ILE A 207 15.78 18.60 -19.11
N GLY A 208 16.87 18.40 -18.36
CA GLY A 208 18.13 19.08 -18.51
C GLY A 208 19.34 18.17 -18.23
N PRO A 209 20.55 18.71 -18.36
CA PRO A 209 21.78 17.98 -18.04
C PRO A 209 21.89 17.63 -16.54
N ASP A 210 21.08 18.25 -15.71
CA ASP A 210 20.98 18.04 -14.27
C ASP A 210 19.88 17.06 -13.87
N THR A 211 19.12 16.54 -14.81
CA THR A 211 18.10 15.51 -14.57
C THR A 211 18.76 14.18 -14.23
N ALA A 212 18.49 13.66 -13.04
CA ALA A 212 18.99 12.36 -12.57
C ALA A 212 18.06 11.21 -12.91
N ALA A 213 16.76 11.40 -12.72
CA ALA A 213 15.76 10.38 -13.03
C ALA A 213 14.36 10.95 -13.27
N LEU A 214 13.52 10.14 -13.93
CA LEU A 214 12.06 10.20 -13.91
C LEU A 214 11.54 9.13 -12.96
N MET A 215 10.62 9.49 -12.05
CA MET A 215 9.90 8.55 -11.18
C MET A 215 8.39 8.75 -11.38
N ILE A 216 7.71 7.78 -11.98
CA ILE A 216 6.32 7.92 -12.40
C ILE A 216 5.54 6.61 -12.30
N ASN A 217 4.25 6.69 -12.02
CA ASN A 217 3.28 5.61 -12.19
C ASN A 217 2.48 5.79 -13.49
N ASN A 218 2.07 4.69 -14.11
CA ASN A 218 1.24 4.67 -15.31
C ASN A 218 0.46 3.34 -15.40
N PRO A 219 -0.89 3.31 -15.22
CA PRO A 219 -1.72 4.49 -15.01
C PRO A 219 -1.36 5.25 -13.73
N ASP A 220 -1.81 6.51 -13.68
CA ASP A 220 -1.67 7.37 -12.52
C ASP A 220 -2.71 7.04 -11.43
N ASP A 221 -2.66 7.75 -10.29
CA ASP A 221 -3.58 7.55 -9.16
C ASP A 221 -5.06 7.90 -9.47
N MET A 222 -5.37 8.43 -10.65
CA MET A 222 -6.74 8.65 -11.13
C MET A 222 -7.20 7.55 -12.11
N GLY A 223 -6.34 6.59 -12.42
CA GLY A 223 -6.57 5.57 -13.43
C GLY A 223 -6.36 6.04 -14.87
N VAL A 224 -5.73 7.21 -15.07
CA VAL A 224 -5.41 7.74 -16.40
C VAL A 224 -4.11 7.14 -16.90
N TYR A 225 -4.17 6.48 -18.05
CA TYR A 225 -2.99 5.96 -18.73
C TYR A 225 -2.43 7.00 -19.69
N ASN A 226 -1.14 7.34 -19.56
CA ASN A 226 -0.43 8.17 -20.51
C ASN A 226 0.06 7.31 -21.70
N PRO A 227 -0.52 7.45 -22.90
CA PRO A 227 -0.13 6.65 -24.07
C PRO A 227 1.25 7.03 -24.63
N GLU A 228 1.78 8.21 -24.27
CA GLU A 228 3.07 8.72 -24.73
C GLU A 228 4.25 8.22 -23.87
N ILE A 229 4.01 7.31 -22.90
CA ILE A 229 5.00 6.90 -21.89
C ILE A 229 6.32 6.40 -22.50
N MET A 230 6.28 5.72 -23.63
CA MET A 230 7.50 5.26 -24.31
C MET A 230 8.35 6.43 -24.82
N GLU A 231 7.73 7.47 -25.33
CA GLU A 231 8.42 8.68 -25.79
C GLU A 231 8.99 9.47 -24.59
N TRP A 232 8.26 9.51 -23.47
CA TRP A 232 8.75 10.06 -22.23
C TRP A 232 10.05 9.39 -21.77
N VAL A 233 10.04 8.07 -21.70
CA VAL A 233 11.20 7.27 -21.31
C VAL A 233 12.36 7.49 -22.27
N ARG A 234 12.08 7.50 -23.57
CA ARG A 234 13.09 7.75 -24.61
C ARG A 234 13.81 9.09 -24.43
N LEU A 235 13.07 10.17 -24.18
CA LEU A 235 13.62 11.51 -23.95
C LEU A 235 14.47 11.57 -22.68
N VAL A 236 13.99 10.98 -21.59
CA VAL A 236 14.71 10.90 -20.33
C VAL A 236 16.03 10.14 -20.50
N LYS A 237 16.00 9.01 -21.18
CA LYS A 237 17.19 8.19 -21.49
C LYS A 237 18.18 8.93 -22.37
N GLN A 238 17.71 9.67 -23.37
CA GLN A 238 18.57 10.50 -24.24
C GLN A 238 19.30 11.60 -23.47
N ALA A 239 18.68 12.13 -22.42
CA ALA A 239 19.30 13.09 -21.52
C ALA A 239 20.33 12.44 -20.54
N GLY A 240 20.51 11.11 -20.59
CA GLY A 240 21.39 10.37 -19.69
C GLY A 240 20.85 10.19 -18.27
N ALA A 241 19.56 10.36 -18.09
CA ALA A 241 18.83 10.14 -16.83
C ALA A 241 18.24 8.73 -16.76
N LEU A 242 17.90 8.26 -15.56
CA LEU A 242 17.26 6.97 -15.31
C LEU A 242 15.72 7.12 -15.37
N ALA A 243 15.05 6.03 -15.67
CA ALA A 243 13.59 5.96 -15.65
C ALA A 243 13.11 4.84 -14.72
N PHE A 244 12.28 5.21 -13.74
CA PHE A 244 11.68 4.31 -12.76
C PHE A 244 10.17 4.25 -12.92
N TYR A 245 9.65 3.02 -13.02
CA TYR A 245 8.24 2.75 -13.14
C TYR A 245 7.66 2.28 -11.82
N ASP A 246 6.84 3.11 -11.22
CA ASP A 246 6.05 2.74 -10.06
C ASP A 246 4.86 1.88 -10.50
N HIS A 247 4.98 0.58 -10.32
CA HIS A 247 3.94 -0.41 -10.51
C HIS A 247 3.33 -0.86 -9.16
N ALA A 248 3.22 0.03 -8.19
CA ALA A 248 2.58 -0.29 -6.92
C ALA A 248 1.15 -0.80 -7.13
N ASN A 249 0.45 -0.24 -8.11
CA ASN A 249 -0.80 -0.74 -8.64
C ASN A 249 -0.55 -1.40 -10.02
N PHE A 250 -0.64 -2.71 -10.08
CA PHE A 250 -0.19 -3.48 -11.26
C PHE A 250 -1.32 -4.27 -11.93
N ASN A 251 -2.50 -4.32 -11.31
CA ASN A 251 -3.57 -5.21 -11.76
C ASN A 251 -4.00 -4.98 -13.20
N GLY A 252 -4.24 -3.73 -13.61
CA GLY A 252 -4.76 -3.43 -14.95
C GLY A 252 -3.75 -3.61 -16.08
N VAL A 253 -2.47 -3.68 -15.76
CA VAL A 253 -1.39 -3.81 -16.74
C VAL A 253 -0.61 -5.12 -16.63
N MET A 254 -0.91 -5.94 -15.63
CA MET A 254 -0.25 -7.22 -15.39
C MET A 254 -0.40 -8.14 -16.61
N THR A 255 0.70 -8.71 -17.07
CA THR A 255 0.80 -9.54 -18.30
C THR A 255 0.52 -8.81 -19.63
N LYS A 256 0.16 -7.52 -19.61
CA LYS A 256 -0.12 -6.72 -20.82
C LYS A 256 1.09 -5.92 -21.25
N ILE A 257 1.85 -5.39 -20.29
CA ILE A 257 3.08 -4.63 -20.55
C ILE A 257 4.19 -5.09 -19.60
N ARG A 258 5.43 -4.88 -20.03
CA ARG A 258 6.61 -5.07 -19.17
C ARG A 258 7.40 -3.75 -19.12
N ALA A 259 7.78 -3.34 -17.92
CA ALA A 259 8.51 -2.09 -17.71
C ALA A 259 9.76 -1.96 -18.59
N ARG A 260 10.50 -3.07 -18.77
CA ARG A 260 11.71 -3.11 -19.61
C ARG A 260 11.41 -2.83 -21.07
N ASP A 261 10.29 -3.35 -21.61
CA ASP A 261 9.92 -3.18 -23.02
C ASP A 261 9.52 -1.73 -23.32
N LEU A 262 9.05 -0.99 -22.30
CA LEU A 262 8.82 0.46 -22.37
C LEU A 262 10.10 1.29 -22.22
N GLY A 263 11.24 0.66 -21.92
CA GLY A 263 12.55 1.31 -21.78
C GLY A 263 12.94 1.71 -20.36
N PHE A 264 12.14 1.42 -19.34
CA PHE A 264 12.47 1.72 -17.95
C PHE A 264 13.71 0.95 -17.45
N ASP A 265 14.46 1.57 -16.54
CA ASP A 265 15.65 1.00 -15.91
C ASP A 265 15.35 0.23 -14.64
N ALA A 266 14.26 0.59 -13.97
CA ALA A 266 13.81 -0.07 -12.77
C ALA A 266 12.29 0.05 -12.61
N CYS A 267 11.73 -0.85 -11.79
CA CYS A 267 10.33 -0.82 -11.40
C CYS A 267 10.15 -1.34 -9.97
N MET A 268 8.97 -1.11 -9.41
CA MET A 268 8.57 -1.71 -8.14
C MET A 268 7.21 -2.39 -8.24
N PHE A 269 7.02 -3.45 -7.43
CA PHE A 269 5.72 -4.07 -7.19
C PHE A 269 5.41 -4.07 -5.70
N MET A 270 4.16 -3.80 -5.35
CA MET A 270 3.69 -3.97 -3.98
C MET A 270 3.02 -5.34 -3.85
N LEU A 271 3.73 -6.27 -3.18
CA LEU A 271 3.25 -7.65 -3.06
C LEU A 271 1.99 -7.73 -2.20
N HIS A 272 1.80 -6.78 -1.29
CA HIS A 272 0.60 -6.63 -0.47
C HIS A 272 -0.60 -5.97 -1.20
N LYS A 273 -0.45 -5.66 -2.49
CA LYS A 273 -1.51 -5.21 -3.39
C LYS A 273 -1.84 -6.32 -4.38
N THR A 274 -1.29 -6.28 -5.59
CA THR A 274 -1.59 -7.19 -6.70
C THR A 274 -1.34 -8.68 -6.38
N PHE A 275 -0.37 -9.02 -5.52
CA PHE A 275 0.10 -10.40 -5.34
C PHE A 275 -0.54 -11.15 -4.15
N GLY A 276 -1.71 -10.73 -3.67
CA GLY A 276 -2.52 -11.47 -2.72
C GLY A 276 -1.92 -11.63 -1.31
N VAL A 277 -0.98 -10.77 -0.93
CA VAL A 277 -0.37 -10.75 0.41
C VAL A 277 -1.19 -9.86 1.35
N SER A 278 -1.06 -10.08 2.65
CA SER A 278 -1.79 -9.33 3.67
C SER A 278 -1.61 -7.82 3.51
N LYS A 279 -2.69 -7.07 3.70
CA LYS A 279 -2.70 -5.60 3.69
C LYS A 279 -1.60 -5.05 4.62
N GLY A 280 -0.84 -4.09 4.11
CA GLY A 280 0.34 -3.57 4.81
C GLY A 280 0.02 -2.80 6.08
N GLY A 281 -0.84 -1.83 6.01
CA GLY A 281 -1.38 -1.06 7.14
C GLY A 281 -0.36 -0.63 8.19
N GLY A 282 0.90 -0.34 7.80
CA GLY A 282 1.96 0.03 8.73
C GLY A 282 2.69 -1.13 9.42
N GLY A 283 2.47 -2.37 9.01
CA GLY A 283 3.10 -3.54 9.62
C GLY A 283 3.69 -4.52 8.60
N PRO A 284 2.98 -5.60 8.27
CA PRO A 284 3.54 -6.74 7.55
C PRO A 284 3.53 -6.57 6.03
N ALA A 285 3.82 -5.40 5.51
CA ALA A 285 3.91 -5.18 4.08
C ALA A 285 5.24 -5.67 3.48
N VAL A 286 5.30 -5.77 2.16
CA VAL A 286 6.51 -6.03 1.40
C VAL A 286 6.40 -5.42 0.01
N GLY A 287 7.49 -4.77 -0.42
CA GLY A 287 7.71 -4.29 -1.77
C GLY A 287 8.79 -5.12 -2.46
N ALA A 288 8.66 -5.26 -3.76
CA ALA A 288 9.69 -5.80 -4.62
C ALA A 288 10.24 -4.68 -5.50
N TYR A 289 11.53 -4.41 -5.39
CA TYR A 289 12.23 -3.48 -6.27
C TYR A 289 13.03 -4.28 -7.30
N GLY A 290 12.82 -3.98 -8.58
CA GLY A 290 13.50 -4.65 -9.69
C GLY A 290 14.22 -3.66 -10.58
N CYS A 291 15.37 -4.07 -11.14
CA CYS A 291 16.14 -3.22 -12.05
C CYS A 291 16.90 -4.01 -13.11
N THR A 292 17.46 -3.25 -14.06
CA THR A 292 18.33 -3.77 -15.10
C THR A 292 19.68 -4.22 -14.55
N ALA A 293 20.42 -5.04 -15.31
CA ALA A 293 21.77 -5.50 -14.98
C ALA A 293 22.73 -4.35 -14.71
N GLU A 294 22.54 -3.20 -15.35
CA GLU A 294 23.35 -2.00 -15.14
C GLU A 294 23.21 -1.40 -13.73
N LEU A 295 22.00 -1.49 -13.14
CA LEU A 295 21.71 -1.00 -11.80
C LEU A 295 21.87 -2.08 -10.70
N ALA A 296 21.87 -3.35 -11.07
CA ALA A 296 21.94 -4.47 -10.12
C ALA A 296 23.16 -4.40 -9.16
N PRO A 297 24.35 -3.93 -9.56
CA PRO A 297 25.48 -3.76 -8.63
C PRO A 297 25.21 -2.83 -7.44
N PHE A 298 24.26 -1.90 -7.57
CA PHE A 298 23.92 -0.90 -6.55
C PHE A 298 22.76 -1.33 -5.65
N MET A 299 22.11 -2.48 -5.91
CA MET A 299 20.95 -2.93 -5.15
C MET A 299 21.27 -3.19 -3.69
N PRO A 300 20.29 -3.03 -2.77
CA PRO A 300 20.40 -3.50 -1.40
C PRO A 300 20.50 -5.02 -1.35
N GLY A 301 21.51 -5.54 -0.67
CA GLY A 301 21.75 -6.97 -0.46
C GLY A 301 21.46 -7.40 1.00
N PRO A 302 21.45 -8.73 1.27
CA PRO A 302 21.83 -9.77 0.33
C PRO A 302 20.78 -10.08 -0.71
N LEU A 303 21.20 -10.60 -1.87
CA LEU A 303 20.37 -11.18 -2.91
C LEU A 303 20.53 -12.70 -2.92
N VAL A 304 19.50 -13.42 -3.33
CA VAL A 304 19.61 -14.87 -3.52
C VAL A 304 20.09 -15.14 -4.92
N VAL A 305 21.19 -15.87 -5.07
CA VAL A 305 21.71 -16.35 -6.34
C VAL A 305 21.74 -17.86 -6.39
N GLU A 306 21.45 -18.41 -7.56
CA GLU A 306 21.53 -19.85 -7.82
C GLU A 306 22.84 -20.15 -8.56
N ASP A 307 23.53 -21.19 -8.14
CA ASP A 307 24.73 -21.71 -8.76
C ASP A 307 24.71 -23.23 -8.74
N SER A 308 24.55 -23.83 -9.91
CA SER A 308 24.59 -25.29 -10.09
C SER A 308 23.62 -26.06 -9.19
N GLY A 309 22.40 -25.52 -9.01
CA GLY A 309 21.36 -26.14 -8.18
C GLY A 309 21.46 -25.82 -6.68
N THR A 310 22.40 -24.99 -6.29
CA THR A 310 22.58 -24.53 -4.90
C THR A 310 22.32 -23.05 -4.80
N TYR A 311 21.63 -22.62 -3.73
CA TYR A 311 21.30 -21.22 -3.48
C TYR A 311 22.23 -20.62 -2.43
N ARG A 312 22.76 -19.46 -2.69
CA ARG A 312 23.60 -18.69 -1.76
C ARG A 312 23.16 -17.25 -1.66
N LEU A 313 23.63 -16.56 -0.63
CA LEU A 313 23.42 -15.14 -0.44
C LEU A 313 24.63 -14.36 -0.98
N GLU A 314 24.36 -13.30 -1.72
CA GLU A 314 25.37 -12.43 -2.32
C GLU A 314 25.05 -10.96 -2.05
N THR A 315 26.03 -10.23 -1.57
CA THR A 315 25.93 -8.78 -1.41
C THR A 315 26.45 -8.10 -2.68
N PRO A 316 25.64 -7.24 -3.33
CA PRO A 316 26.08 -6.50 -4.52
C PRO A 316 27.30 -5.64 -4.22
N PRO A 317 28.28 -5.56 -5.17
CA PRO A 317 29.61 -4.99 -4.89
C PRO A 317 29.62 -3.46 -4.67
N GLN A 318 28.59 -2.77 -5.15
CA GLN A 318 28.46 -1.30 -5.03
C GLN A 318 27.17 -0.93 -4.30
N GLN A 319 26.68 -1.79 -3.42
CA GLN A 319 25.44 -1.60 -2.67
C GLN A 319 25.27 -0.15 -2.20
N ALA A 320 24.25 0.53 -2.68
CA ALA A 320 24.01 1.94 -2.42
C ALA A 320 23.54 2.22 -0.99
N ALA A 321 22.70 1.32 -0.46
CA ALA A 321 22.13 1.40 0.88
C ALA A 321 21.61 0.03 1.32
N LYS A 322 21.40 -0.12 2.63
CA LYS A 322 20.62 -1.20 3.22
C LYS A 322 19.26 -0.63 3.59
N VAL A 323 18.20 -1.25 3.11
CA VAL A 323 16.83 -0.77 3.30
C VAL A 323 16.20 -1.43 4.52
N ARG A 324 16.31 -2.76 4.60
CA ARG A 324 15.92 -3.58 5.73
C ARG A 324 16.93 -4.69 5.99
N GLU A 325 16.75 -5.36 7.12
CA GLU A 325 17.58 -6.49 7.50
C GLU A 325 17.30 -7.71 6.60
N TYR A 326 18.34 -8.48 6.35
CA TYR A 326 18.32 -9.77 5.69
C TYR A 326 17.64 -9.69 4.30
N LEU A 327 16.64 -10.54 4.04
CA LEU A 327 15.85 -10.58 2.79
C LEU A 327 14.48 -9.86 2.92
N GLY A 328 14.31 -9.00 3.93
CA GLY A 328 13.06 -8.33 4.21
C GLY A 328 12.03 -9.24 4.90
N ASN A 329 10.74 -9.02 4.64
CA ASN A 329 9.65 -9.77 5.25
C ASN A 329 9.41 -11.10 4.52
N LEU A 330 10.21 -12.12 4.85
CA LEU A 330 10.18 -13.42 4.19
C LEU A 330 8.81 -14.11 4.23
N GLN A 331 8.05 -13.95 5.30
CA GLN A 331 6.72 -14.57 5.39
C GLN A 331 5.81 -14.05 4.28
N GLN A 332 5.86 -12.75 4.01
CA GLN A 332 5.07 -12.13 2.97
C GLN A 332 5.62 -12.47 1.57
N VAL A 333 6.92 -12.56 1.40
CA VAL A 333 7.55 -13.04 0.15
C VAL A 333 7.06 -14.45 -0.18
N PHE A 334 7.00 -15.33 0.82
CA PHE A 334 6.49 -16.70 0.65
C PHE A 334 5.01 -16.75 0.24
N LYS A 335 4.17 -15.89 0.83
CA LYS A 335 2.77 -15.78 0.44
C LYS A 335 2.63 -15.33 -1.01
N ALA A 336 3.39 -14.31 -1.42
CA ALA A 336 3.41 -13.84 -2.80
C ALA A 336 3.88 -14.92 -3.77
N TYR A 337 4.94 -15.66 -3.42
CA TYR A 337 5.42 -16.79 -4.19
C TYR A 337 4.34 -17.86 -4.37
N ALA A 338 3.68 -18.24 -3.28
CA ALA A 338 2.63 -19.26 -3.32
C ALA A 338 1.43 -18.80 -4.17
N TRP A 339 1.01 -17.56 -4.02
CA TRP A 339 -0.08 -16.97 -4.81
C TRP A 339 0.27 -16.93 -6.30
N THR A 340 1.44 -16.38 -6.65
CA THR A 340 1.87 -16.25 -8.05
C THR A 340 2.00 -17.62 -8.73
N ARG A 341 2.52 -18.62 -8.00
CA ARG A 341 2.58 -20.01 -8.47
C ARG A 341 1.20 -20.63 -8.69
N ALA A 342 0.28 -20.39 -7.76
CA ALA A 342 -1.08 -20.94 -7.83
C ALA A 342 -1.87 -20.34 -9.01
N MET A 343 -1.71 -19.06 -9.27
CA MET A 343 -2.36 -18.37 -10.40
C MET A 343 -1.79 -18.83 -11.74
N GLY A 344 -0.47 -19.00 -11.84
CA GLY A 344 0.17 -19.28 -13.13
C GLY A 344 0.01 -18.13 -14.12
N ALA A 345 0.52 -18.30 -15.35
CA ALA A 345 0.47 -17.25 -16.37
C ALA A 345 -0.98 -16.92 -16.79
N GLU A 346 -1.81 -17.95 -16.94
CA GLU A 346 -3.22 -17.82 -17.34
C GLU A 346 -4.04 -17.10 -16.28
N GLY A 347 -3.93 -17.53 -15.03
CA GLY A 347 -4.67 -16.89 -13.92
C GLY A 347 -4.25 -15.45 -13.67
N LEU A 348 -2.97 -15.10 -13.86
CA LEU A 348 -2.50 -13.71 -13.77
C LEU A 348 -3.08 -12.85 -14.90
N ALA A 349 -3.16 -13.39 -16.12
CA ALA A 349 -3.77 -12.69 -17.25
C ALA A 349 -5.28 -12.47 -17.04
N GLU A 350 -5.98 -13.51 -16.58
CA GLU A 350 -7.42 -13.45 -16.27
C GLU A 350 -7.70 -12.43 -15.15
N ALA A 351 -6.91 -12.43 -14.08
CA ALA A 351 -7.06 -11.45 -12.99
C ALA A 351 -6.92 -10.00 -13.48
N SER A 352 -5.98 -9.75 -14.40
CA SER A 352 -5.82 -8.45 -15.04
C SER A 352 -7.04 -8.06 -15.87
N ASP A 353 -7.51 -8.95 -16.74
CA ASP A 353 -8.66 -8.71 -17.61
C ASP A 353 -9.94 -8.47 -16.80
N LEU A 354 -10.18 -9.27 -15.76
CA LEU A 354 -11.33 -9.12 -14.87
C LEU A 354 -11.29 -7.79 -14.10
N SER A 355 -10.12 -7.37 -13.62
CA SER A 355 -10.00 -6.09 -12.91
C SER A 355 -10.41 -4.91 -13.79
N VAL A 356 -9.97 -4.89 -15.04
CA VAL A 356 -10.34 -3.85 -16.00
C VAL A 356 -11.82 -3.93 -16.37
N LEU A 357 -12.33 -5.14 -16.61
CA LEU A 357 -13.75 -5.35 -16.94
C LEU A 357 -14.67 -4.88 -15.80
N LEU A 358 -14.35 -5.26 -14.56
CA LEU A 358 -15.16 -4.92 -13.39
C LEU A 358 -15.13 -3.41 -13.09
N ASN A 359 -13.97 -2.74 -13.26
CA ASN A 359 -13.89 -1.29 -13.13
C ASN A 359 -14.77 -0.58 -14.16
N ASN A 360 -14.72 -0.99 -15.43
CA ASN A 360 -15.55 -0.38 -16.48
C ASN A 360 -17.04 -0.71 -16.31
N TYR A 361 -17.38 -1.88 -15.78
CA TYR A 361 -18.76 -2.21 -15.37
C TYR A 361 -19.23 -1.25 -14.27
N MET A 362 -18.42 -1.05 -13.23
CA MET A 362 -18.73 -0.17 -12.11
C MET A 362 -18.84 1.30 -12.58
N GLU A 363 -17.92 1.78 -13.41
CA GLU A 363 -17.95 3.15 -13.96
C GLU A 363 -19.26 3.43 -14.69
N LYS A 364 -19.69 2.51 -15.56
CA LYS A 364 -20.94 2.65 -16.31
C LYS A 364 -22.15 2.86 -15.40
N ARG A 365 -22.18 2.22 -14.24
CA ARG A 365 -23.25 2.35 -13.26
C ARG A 365 -23.10 3.61 -12.41
N LEU A 366 -21.91 3.90 -11.92
CA LEU A 366 -21.64 5.06 -11.06
C LEU A 366 -21.98 6.37 -11.75
N LEU A 367 -21.68 6.50 -13.04
CA LEU A 367 -21.96 7.71 -13.81
C LEU A 367 -23.46 7.93 -14.09
N THR A 368 -24.32 6.98 -13.74
CA THR A 368 -25.78 7.21 -13.76
C THR A 368 -26.31 7.83 -12.47
N LEU A 369 -25.49 7.89 -11.41
CA LEU A 369 -25.91 8.43 -10.12
C LEU A 369 -25.87 9.96 -10.15
N ARG A 370 -26.91 10.58 -9.59
CA ARG A 370 -27.01 12.03 -9.48
C ARG A 370 -25.83 12.59 -8.67
N GLY A 371 -25.16 13.62 -9.21
CA GLY A 371 -24.08 14.31 -8.52
C GLY A 371 -22.72 13.60 -8.57
N VAL A 372 -22.60 12.46 -9.27
CA VAL A 372 -21.35 11.76 -9.52
C VAL A 372 -20.79 12.12 -10.88
N THR A 373 -19.52 12.51 -10.92
CA THR A 373 -18.79 12.76 -12.17
C THR A 373 -17.47 11.99 -12.17
N ARG A 374 -16.89 11.78 -13.36
CA ARG A 374 -15.56 11.19 -13.51
C ARG A 374 -14.51 12.29 -13.51
N SER A 375 -13.33 12.04 -12.95
CA SER A 375 -12.16 12.91 -13.16
C SER A 375 -11.82 12.99 -14.65
N HIS A 376 -11.50 14.19 -15.15
CA HIS A 376 -11.16 14.44 -16.55
C HIS A 376 -12.18 13.78 -17.52
N PRO A 377 -13.43 14.29 -17.54
CA PRO A 377 -14.50 13.70 -18.34
C PRO A 377 -14.23 13.76 -19.85
N GLU A 378 -13.38 14.69 -20.31
CA GLU A 378 -12.94 14.82 -21.71
C GLU A 378 -12.06 13.66 -22.16
N GLN A 379 -11.39 12.99 -21.22
CA GLN A 379 -10.64 11.77 -21.49
C GLN A 379 -11.59 10.60 -21.68
N THR A 380 -11.91 10.28 -22.94
CA THR A 380 -12.91 9.26 -23.30
C THR A 380 -12.40 7.83 -23.28
N SER A 381 -11.08 7.62 -23.22
CA SER A 381 -10.49 6.28 -23.13
C SER A 381 -11.00 5.54 -21.90
N PRO A 382 -11.28 4.23 -21.99
CA PRO A 382 -11.58 3.41 -20.82
C PRO A 382 -10.46 3.50 -19.78
N ARG A 383 -10.84 3.57 -18.51
CA ARG A 383 -9.88 3.42 -17.42
C ARG A 383 -9.46 1.95 -17.30
N LEU A 384 -8.32 1.72 -16.68
CA LEU A 384 -7.86 0.35 -16.45
C LEU A 384 -8.54 -0.24 -15.20
N GLU A 385 -7.81 -0.50 -14.12
CA GLU A 385 -8.34 -1.17 -12.93
C GLU A 385 -9.07 -0.24 -11.95
N MET A 386 -8.93 1.08 -12.11
CA MET A 386 -9.56 2.07 -11.22
C MET A 386 -9.98 3.33 -11.96
N THR A 387 -10.92 4.05 -11.36
CA THR A 387 -11.38 5.36 -11.83
C THR A 387 -11.57 6.27 -10.63
N ARG A 388 -11.02 7.50 -10.70
CA ARG A 388 -11.34 8.54 -9.73
C ARG A 388 -12.59 9.28 -10.15
N TYR A 389 -13.50 9.43 -9.19
CA TYR A 389 -14.76 10.16 -9.32
C TYR A 389 -14.75 11.41 -8.44
N SER A 390 -15.76 12.25 -8.63
CA SER A 390 -16.03 13.43 -7.82
C SER A 390 -17.48 13.47 -7.36
N LEU A 391 -17.69 13.85 -6.10
CA LEU A 391 -18.97 14.21 -5.52
C LEU A 391 -19.13 15.75 -5.40
N GLY A 392 -18.37 16.52 -6.19
CA GLY A 392 -18.40 17.99 -6.15
C GLY A 392 -19.79 18.56 -6.33
N ILE A 393 -20.57 18.05 -7.30
CA ILE A 393 -21.96 18.48 -7.54
C ILE A 393 -22.85 18.13 -6.34
N LEU A 394 -22.71 16.94 -5.76
CA LEU A 394 -23.45 16.56 -4.56
C LEU A 394 -23.15 17.53 -3.40
N PHE A 395 -21.88 17.87 -3.21
CA PHE A 395 -21.48 18.82 -2.18
C PHE A 395 -22.04 20.23 -2.41
N GLU A 396 -21.99 20.73 -3.63
CA GLU A 396 -22.57 22.02 -4.02
C GLU A 396 -24.07 22.07 -3.77
N ASP A 397 -24.80 21.00 -4.12
CA ASP A 397 -26.26 20.92 -3.99
C ASP A 397 -26.72 20.75 -2.53
N THR A 398 -25.96 20.02 -1.69
CA THR A 398 -26.46 19.53 -0.40
C THR A 398 -25.58 19.88 0.82
N GLY A 399 -24.34 20.30 0.59
CA GLY A 399 -23.33 20.49 1.64
C GLY A 399 -22.81 19.18 2.25
N VAL A 400 -23.13 18.02 1.65
CA VAL A 400 -22.64 16.70 2.09
C VAL A 400 -21.30 16.40 1.43
N SER A 401 -20.26 16.25 2.22
CA SER A 401 -18.90 15.96 1.74
C SER A 401 -18.68 14.48 1.41
N ALA A 402 -17.62 14.18 0.65
CA ALA A 402 -17.20 12.80 0.39
C ALA A 402 -16.87 12.03 1.69
N VAL A 403 -16.35 12.73 2.71
CA VAL A 403 -16.10 12.15 4.06
C VAL A 403 -17.43 11.77 4.75
N ASP A 404 -18.45 12.61 4.64
CA ASP A 404 -19.77 12.31 5.19
C ASP A 404 -20.39 11.09 4.52
N VAL A 405 -20.27 10.99 3.19
CA VAL A 405 -20.71 9.82 2.41
C VAL A 405 -19.97 8.58 2.87
N GLN A 406 -18.64 8.62 3.02
CA GLN A 406 -17.84 7.51 3.54
C GLN A 406 -18.35 7.04 4.90
N ASN A 407 -18.53 7.97 5.84
CA ASN A 407 -19.01 7.67 7.18
C ASN A 407 -20.40 7.03 7.17
N ARG A 408 -21.28 7.50 6.27
CA ARG A 408 -22.63 6.93 6.15
C ARG A 408 -22.64 5.55 5.51
N MET A 409 -21.79 5.31 4.52
CA MET A 409 -21.68 3.98 3.88
C MET A 409 -21.19 2.90 4.87
N ALA A 410 -20.40 3.28 5.87
CA ALA A 410 -19.98 2.36 6.93
C ALA A 410 -21.16 1.77 7.72
N ASP A 411 -22.28 2.49 7.85
CA ASP A 411 -23.49 1.99 8.49
C ASP A 411 -24.19 0.86 7.72
N PHE A 412 -23.79 0.60 6.48
CA PHE A 412 -24.27 -0.46 5.61
C PHE A 412 -23.23 -1.57 5.38
N GLY A 413 -22.15 -1.59 6.13
CA GLY A 413 -21.11 -2.61 6.00
C GLY A 413 -20.15 -2.39 4.84
N ILE A 414 -19.94 -1.14 4.43
CA ILE A 414 -18.86 -0.75 3.52
C ILE A 414 -17.68 -0.29 4.38
N ASP A 415 -16.56 -1.01 4.34
CA ASP A 415 -15.41 -0.72 5.20
C ASP A 415 -14.41 0.24 4.55
N ALA A 416 -14.51 0.46 3.25
CA ALA A 416 -13.62 1.38 2.54
C ALA A 416 -14.35 2.16 1.44
N PHE A 417 -14.13 3.46 1.50
CA PHE A 417 -14.47 4.44 0.49
C PHE A 417 -13.25 5.37 0.35
N TRP A 418 -12.30 4.95 -0.48
CA TRP A 418 -11.04 5.68 -0.60
C TRP A 418 -11.27 7.05 -1.24
N LEU A 419 -10.88 8.12 -0.55
CA LEU A 419 -10.97 9.49 -1.07
C LEU A 419 -9.88 9.73 -2.13
N SER A 420 -8.76 10.27 -1.73
CA SER A 420 -7.60 10.56 -2.56
C SER A 420 -6.40 10.91 -1.69
N HIS A 421 -5.22 10.87 -2.26
CA HIS A 421 -4.08 11.59 -1.71
C HIS A 421 -4.24 13.10 -1.88
N GLU A 422 -3.65 13.87 -0.97
CA GLU A 422 -3.54 15.32 -1.11
C GLU A 422 -2.37 15.70 -2.07
N PRO A 423 -2.49 16.81 -2.80
CA PRO A 423 -3.66 17.69 -2.89
C PRO A 423 -4.80 17.04 -3.70
N TRP A 424 -6.05 17.34 -3.34
CA TRP A 424 -7.20 16.88 -4.13
C TRP A 424 -7.25 17.61 -5.47
N ILE A 425 -7.11 16.87 -6.55
CA ILE A 425 -7.13 17.40 -7.92
C ILE A 425 -8.56 17.67 -8.38
N VAL A 426 -9.50 16.83 -7.96
CA VAL A 426 -10.93 17.01 -8.21
C VAL A 426 -11.64 17.25 -6.88
N PRO A 427 -12.72 18.05 -6.84
CA PRO A 427 -13.44 18.32 -5.62
C PRO A 427 -14.14 17.05 -5.11
N GLN A 428 -14.13 16.85 -3.79
CA GLN A 428 -14.83 15.74 -3.13
C GLN A 428 -14.55 14.38 -3.79
N PRO A 429 -13.27 13.96 -3.88
CA PRO A 429 -12.88 12.78 -4.65
C PRO A 429 -13.26 11.47 -3.97
N PHE A 430 -13.46 10.42 -4.77
CA PHE A 430 -13.42 9.05 -4.31
C PHE A 430 -12.90 8.12 -5.42
N THR A 431 -12.23 7.05 -5.02
CA THR A 431 -11.55 6.15 -5.95
C THR A 431 -11.76 4.71 -5.53
N PRO A 432 -12.88 4.07 -5.94
CA PRO A 432 -13.04 2.63 -5.74
C PRO A 432 -12.19 1.85 -6.73
N GLU A 433 -11.78 0.65 -6.35
CA GLU A 433 -11.10 -0.28 -7.22
C GLU A 433 -11.73 -1.67 -7.09
N ALA A 434 -12.37 -2.11 -8.15
CA ALA A 434 -13.00 -3.43 -8.23
C ALA A 434 -11.97 -4.45 -8.78
N GLY A 435 -11.22 -5.08 -7.89
CA GLY A 435 -10.33 -6.18 -8.27
C GLY A 435 -11.09 -7.49 -8.55
N GLU A 436 -10.41 -8.44 -9.18
CA GLU A 436 -10.97 -9.76 -9.57
C GLU A 436 -11.48 -10.62 -8.40
N MET A 437 -11.14 -10.26 -7.19
CA MET A 437 -11.57 -10.97 -5.97
C MET A 437 -13.00 -10.65 -5.54
N TRP A 438 -13.60 -9.59 -6.07
CA TRP A 438 -14.95 -9.18 -5.72
C TRP A 438 -15.97 -9.74 -6.71
N SER A 439 -17.06 -10.28 -6.18
CA SER A 439 -18.17 -10.72 -7.01
C SER A 439 -18.92 -9.53 -7.62
N ARG A 440 -19.63 -9.77 -8.71
CA ARG A 440 -20.51 -8.76 -9.29
C ARG A 440 -21.54 -8.28 -8.25
N GLU A 441 -22.04 -9.18 -7.43
CA GLU A 441 -23.02 -8.91 -6.38
C GLU A 441 -22.46 -7.99 -5.30
N ASP A 442 -21.18 -8.12 -4.93
CA ASP A 442 -20.52 -7.22 -3.99
C ASP A 442 -20.34 -5.82 -4.58
N ILE A 443 -19.95 -5.74 -5.85
CA ILE A 443 -19.82 -4.47 -6.57
C ILE A 443 -21.20 -3.80 -6.71
N ASP A 444 -22.21 -4.54 -7.10
CA ASP A 444 -23.59 -4.05 -7.19
C ASP A 444 -24.09 -3.56 -5.82
N TYR A 445 -23.80 -4.30 -4.76
CA TYR A 445 -24.13 -3.90 -3.39
C TYR A 445 -23.47 -2.59 -2.99
N TRP A 446 -22.18 -2.44 -3.27
CA TRP A 446 -21.42 -1.21 -2.99
C TRP A 446 -22.03 0.00 -3.70
N ILE A 447 -22.38 -0.16 -4.99
CA ILE A 447 -23.03 0.88 -5.80
C ILE A 447 -24.42 1.22 -5.27
N ASP A 448 -25.22 0.21 -4.91
CA ASP A 448 -26.58 0.41 -4.38
C ASP A 448 -26.55 1.15 -3.02
N VAL A 449 -25.54 0.88 -2.17
CA VAL A 449 -25.31 1.65 -0.92
C VAL A 449 -24.97 3.09 -1.23
N LEU A 450 -24.04 3.35 -2.16
CA LEU A 450 -23.69 4.71 -2.55
C LEU A 450 -24.91 5.46 -3.12
N ALA A 451 -25.69 4.83 -4.01
CA ALA A 451 -26.89 5.41 -4.56
C ALA A 451 -27.92 5.77 -3.46
N HIS A 452 -28.10 4.88 -2.48
CA HIS A 452 -28.96 5.14 -1.33
C HIS A 452 -28.49 6.34 -0.49
N VAL A 453 -27.17 6.42 -0.21
CA VAL A 453 -26.59 7.53 0.57
C VAL A 453 -26.68 8.85 -0.19
N ILE A 454 -26.50 8.85 -1.51
CA ILE A 454 -26.72 10.02 -2.35
C ILE A 454 -28.19 10.48 -2.30
N ASP A 455 -29.14 9.55 -2.47
CA ASP A 455 -30.56 9.87 -2.36
C ASP A 455 -30.92 10.40 -0.97
N GLU A 456 -30.32 9.85 0.09
CA GLU A 456 -30.49 10.33 1.45
C GLU A 456 -29.92 11.75 1.61
N ALA A 457 -28.76 12.04 1.02
CA ALA A 457 -28.13 13.38 1.05
C ALA A 457 -29.01 14.45 0.41
N TYR A 458 -29.69 14.13 -0.68
CA TYR A 458 -30.64 15.06 -1.31
C TYR A 458 -31.96 15.24 -0.55
N ARG A 459 -32.37 14.28 0.29
CA ARG A 459 -33.65 14.34 1.03
C ARG A 459 -33.47 14.82 2.47
N ASP A 460 -32.40 14.37 3.13
CA ASP A 460 -32.07 14.64 4.53
C ASP A 460 -30.55 14.73 4.70
N PRO A 461 -29.91 15.82 4.26
CA PRO A 461 -28.47 15.97 4.29
C PRO A 461 -27.90 15.88 5.72
N GLU A 462 -28.66 16.28 6.75
CA GLU A 462 -28.20 16.26 8.13
C GLU A 462 -27.98 14.83 8.62
N ARG A 463 -28.81 13.89 8.18
CA ARG A 463 -28.65 12.48 8.50
C ARG A 463 -27.32 11.92 7.97
N VAL A 464 -26.90 12.35 6.77
CA VAL A 464 -25.62 11.91 6.20
C VAL A 464 -24.45 12.62 6.91
N ARG A 465 -24.57 13.93 7.17
CA ARG A 465 -23.52 14.70 7.86
C ARG A 465 -23.25 14.23 9.29
N SER A 466 -24.27 13.72 10.00
CA SER A 466 -24.13 13.23 11.38
C SER A 466 -23.69 11.75 11.48
N ALA A 467 -23.50 11.05 10.36
CA ALA A 467 -23.01 9.67 10.33
C ALA A 467 -21.54 9.56 10.82
N PRO A 468 -21.12 8.36 11.30
CA PRO A 468 -21.85 7.09 11.32
C PRO A 468 -22.85 6.97 12.48
N HIS A 469 -23.91 6.17 12.29
CA HIS A 469 -24.95 5.95 13.31
C HIS A 469 -24.89 4.56 13.95
N ASN A 470 -24.32 3.58 13.25
CA ASN A 470 -24.32 2.17 13.65
C ASN A 470 -22.91 1.67 14.02
N GLN A 471 -21.93 2.59 14.08
CA GLN A 471 -20.57 2.31 14.54
C GLN A 471 -20.44 2.62 16.05
N VAL A 472 -19.42 2.05 16.70
CA VAL A 472 -19.13 2.34 18.11
C VAL A 472 -18.61 3.78 18.28
N VAL A 473 -17.76 4.20 17.36
CA VAL A 473 -17.18 5.54 17.35
C VAL A 473 -18.04 6.45 16.46
N ALA A 474 -18.54 7.53 17.01
CA ALA A 474 -19.22 8.59 16.28
C ALA A 474 -18.24 9.36 15.37
N LYS A 475 -18.77 10.29 14.56
CA LYS A 475 -17.95 11.18 13.74
C LYS A 475 -16.91 11.90 14.58
N LEU A 476 -15.65 11.73 14.26
CA LEU A 476 -14.53 12.38 14.92
C LEU A 476 -14.29 13.77 14.31
N SER A 477 -13.89 14.71 15.14
CA SER A 477 -13.46 16.03 14.70
C SER A 477 -11.97 16.01 14.38
N ASP A 478 -11.59 16.40 13.17
CA ASP A 478 -10.18 16.53 12.78
C ASP A 478 -9.41 17.48 13.70
N ARG A 479 -10.06 18.53 14.19
CA ARG A 479 -9.47 19.46 15.16
C ARG A 479 -9.10 18.74 16.45
N ASP A 480 -9.99 17.91 16.98
CA ASP A 480 -9.76 17.24 18.25
C ASP A 480 -8.70 16.13 18.13
N ILE A 481 -8.67 15.41 17.00
CA ILE A 481 -7.68 14.37 16.73
C ILE A 481 -6.28 14.98 16.54
N ASN A 482 -6.19 16.11 15.86
CA ASN A 482 -4.90 16.75 15.52
C ASN A 482 -4.36 17.66 16.63
N ASP A 483 -5.12 17.91 17.71
CA ASP A 483 -4.62 18.66 18.85
C ASP A 483 -3.78 17.78 19.78
N PRO A 484 -2.44 18.02 19.90
CA PRO A 484 -1.59 17.26 20.80
C PRO A 484 -2.03 17.28 22.25
N ALA A 485 -2.78 18.32 22.66
CA ALA A 485 -3.35 18.40 24.01
C ALA A 485 -4.34 17.27 24.30
N ASN A 486 -4.95 16.69 23.26
CA ASN A 486 -5.89 15.57 23.40
C ASN A 486 -5.20 14.20 23.41
N TRP A 487 -3.91 14.13 23.05
CA TRP A 487 -3.22 12.85 22.91
C TRP A 487 -2.83 12.26 24.26
N ALA A 488 -3.01 10.96 24.41
CA ALA A 488 -2.53 10.15 25.52
C ALA A 488 -1.90 8.87 24.97
N THR A 489 -0.68 8.98 24.44
CA THR A 489 0.01 7.92 23.74
C THR A 489 0.66 6.87 24.65
N THR A 490 0.63 7.09 25.97
CA THR A 490 1.11 6.15 26.98
C THR A 490 0.14 6.09 28.16
N TRP A 491 0.16 4.97 28.89
CA TRP A 491 -0.64 4.82 30.12
C TRP A 491 -0.39 5.96 31.12
N ALA A 492 0.86 6.32 31.37
CA ALA A 492 1.21 7.43 32.24
C ALA A 492 0.70 8.79 31.75
N ALA A 493 0.66 9.02 30.43
CA ALA A 493 0.07 10.24 29.87
C ALA A 493 -1.44 10.25 30.04
N TRP A 494 -2.10 9.11 29.86
CA TRP A 494 -3.54 8.98 30.08
C TRP A 494 -3.91 9.22 31.55
N GLN A 495 -3.20 8.61 32.50
CA GLN A 495 -3.42 8.80 33.92
C GLN A 495 -3.31 10.29 34.32
N ARG A 496 -2.30 11.01 33.83
CA ARG A 496 -2.16 12.46 34.10
C ARG A 496 -3.33 13.30 33.56
N LYS A 497 -4.04 12.82 32.54
CA LYS A 497 -5.21 13.51 31.98
C LYS A 497 -6.51 13.21 32.76
N GLN A 498 -6.56 12.11 33.51
CA GLN A 498 -7.74 11.75 34.31
C GLN A 498 -7.70 12.36 35.72
N GLY A 499 -6.55 12.76 36.23
CA GLY A 499 -6.35 13.36 37.53
C GLY A 499 -6.00 14.79 37.42
#